data_4e42d7566cef920d619db251106e9652
#
_entry.id   4e42d7566cef920d619db251106e9652
#
_cell.length_a   1.000
_cell.length_b   1.000
_cell.length_c   1.000
_cell.angle_alpha   90.00
_cell.angle_beta   90.00
_cell.angle_gamma   90.00
#
_symmetry.space_group_name_H-M   'P 1'
#
loop_
_entity.id
_entity.type
_entity.pdbx_description
1 polymer ?
#
loop_
_entity_poly.entity_id
_entity_poly.type
_entity_poly.pdbx_seq_one_letter_code
_entity_poly.pdbx_strand_id
1 'polypeptide(L)'
;MKQKHFLISLAVLATGISVGAQTKDNVKTTFQTSREWKPSIDNRADAVMVYGVGGNPSDKSRKLSFEDRVKSWKERGYIIHFMTGIAWGEYQDYFTGQWDGKWHLDEGQVTQAGDTIWHGHMVPYIVPSENFLSYLKERHVKRVIDAGVDAIFMEEPEFWARAGYSESFK
;
A
#
# COMPACT_ATOMS: atom_id res chain seq x y z
N MET A 1 3.95 37.13 -67.02
CA MET A 1 4.65 36.99 -65.74
C MET A 1 4.08 35.78 -65.07
N LYS A 2 4.83 34.67 -64.88
CA LYS A 2 4.42 33.45 -64.21
C LYS A 2 5.01 33.46 -62.80
N GLN A 3 4.14 33.56 -61.79
CA GLN A 3 4.51 33.45 -60.37
C GLN A 3 4.78 31.99 -60.02
N LYS A 4 6.00 31.70 -59.58
CA LYS A 4 6.41 30.38 -59.07
C LYS A 4 6.12 30.38 -57.55
N HIS A 5 5.17 29.56 -57.13
CA HIS A 5 4.95 29.26 -55.71
C HIS A 5 6.01 28.29 -55.24
N PHE A 6 6.79 28.71 -54.26
CA PHE A 6 7.79 27.89 -53.57
C PHE A 6 7.12 27.25 -52.37
N LEU A 7 6.85 25.95 -52.43
CA LEU A 7 6.35 25.17 -51.32
C LEU A 7 7.55 24.77 -50.44
N ILE A 8 7.66 25.33 -49.26
CA ILE A 8 8.61 24.90 -48.23
C ILE A 8 7.92 23.79 -47.42
N SER A 9 8.33 22.54 -47.67
CA SER A 9 7.91 21.40 -46.85
C SER A 9 8.73 21.40 -45.54
N LEU A 10 8.10 21.73 -44.44
CA LEU A 10 8.69 21.61 -43.10
C LEU A 10 8.59 20.15 -42.65
N ALA A 11 9.68 19.39 -42.74
CA ALA A 11 9.77 18.04 -42.19
C ALA A 11 10.00 18.16 -40.68
N VAL A 12 8.96 17.91 -39.88
CA VAL A 12 9.10 17.75 -38.45
C VAL A 12 9.68 16.35 -38.19
N LEU A 13 10.96 16.28 -37.88
CA LEU A 13 11.55 15.07 -37.30
C LEU A 13 11.01 14.89 -35.87
N ALA A 14 9.98 14.07 -35.72
CA ALA A 14 9.57 13.56 -34.40
C ALA A 14 10.64 12.54 -33.98
N THR A 15 11.65 12.98 -33.23
CA THR A 15 12.50 12.05 -32.47
C THR A 15 11.66 11.45 -31.37
N GLY A 16 11.06 10.30 -31.65
CA GLY A 16 10.39 9.48 -30.66
C GLY A 16 11.46 8.98 -29.67
N ILE A 17 11.55 9.63 -28.54
CA ILE A 17 12.21 9.04 -27.37
C ILE A 17 11.28 7.89 -26.96
N SER A 18 11.61 6.68 -27.38
CA SER A 18 11.00 5.48 -26.82
C SER A 18 11.51 5.39 -25.37
N VAL A 19 10.75 5.95 -24.44
CA VAL A 19 10.87 5.57 -23.04
C VAL A 19 10.48 4.11 -23.03
N GLY A 20 11.46 3.22 -22.92
CA GLY A 20 11.21 1.79 -22.79
C GLY A 20 10.25 1.59 -21.62
N ALA A 21 9.05 1.09 -21.89
CA ALA A 21 8.09 0.80 -20.84
C ALA A 21 8.76 -0.19 -19.89
N GLN A 22 8.94 0.23 -18.65
CA GLN A 22 9.48 -0.61 -17.61
C GLN A 22 8.50 -1.76 -17.40
N THR A 23 8.94 -2.99 -17.68
CA THR A 23 8.07 -4.15 -17.50
C THR A 23 8.09 -4.55 -16.04
N LYS A 24 6.94 -5.02 -15.52
CA LYS A 24 6.78 -5.49 -14.13
C LYS A 24 7.80 -6.55 -13.72
N ASP A 25 8.36 -7.26 -14.70
CA ASP A 25 9.34 -8.34 -14.51
C ASP A 25 10.77 -7.85 -14.30
N ASN A 26 11.05 -6.56 -14.48
CA ASN A 26 12.41 -5.98 -14.46
C ASN A 26 12.63 -4.96 -13.33
N VAL A 27 11.84 -5.04 -12.25
CA VAL A 27 12.04 -4.17 -11.08
C VAL A 27 13.35 -4.53 -10.38
N LYS A 28 14.31 -3.58 -10.37
CA LYS A 28 15.60 -3.73 -9.70
C LYS A 28 15.70 -2.90 -8.44
N THR A 29 14.98 -1.78 -8.41
CA THR A 29 15.02 -0.82 -7.32
C THR A 29 13.62 -0.43 -6.89
N THR A 30 13.40 -0.33 -5.58
CA THR A 30 12.17 0.14 -4.98
C THR A 30 12.46 0.98 -3.74
N PHE A 31 11.55 1.84 -3.38
CA PHE A 31 11.59 2.56 -2.09
C PHE A 31 10.19 2.65 -1.52
N GLN A 32 10.09 2.99 -0.24
CA GLN A 32 8.83 3.06 0.49
C GLN A 32 8.41 4.50 0.74
N THR A 33 7.12 4.77 0.66
CA THR A 33 6.55 6.06 1.05
C THR A 33 5.08 5.94 1.44
N SER A 34 4.64 6.81 2.35
CA SER A 34 3.22 7.01 2.65
C SER A 34 2.65 8.28 1.96
N ARG A 35 3.44 8.94 1.12
CA ARG A 35 3.10 10.23 0.52
C ARG A 35 2.78 10.11 -0.96
N GLU A 36 2.08 11.12 -1.47
CA GLU A 36 1.96 11.37 -2.90
C GLU A 36 3.30 11.74 -3.53
N TRP A 37 3.41 11.57 -4.86
CA TRP A 37 4.60 11.99 -5.59
C TRP A 37 4.87 13.50 -5.43
N LYS A 38 6.14 13.81 -5.21
CA LYS A 38 6.70 15.18 -5.24
C LYS A 38 8.14 15.11 -5.75
N PRO A 39 8.62 16.15 -6.44
CA PRO A 39 10.01 16.17 -6.90
C PRO A 39 11.05 15.95 -5.80
N SER A 40 10.75 16.40 -4.57
CA SER A 40 11.66 16.32 -3.43
C SER A 40 11.80 14.93 -2.81
N ILE A 41 10.93 13.99 -3.16
CA ILE A 41 10.96 12.61 -2.68
C ILE A 41 11.06 11.58 -3.83
N ASP A 42 11.27 12.05 -5.04
CA ASP A 42 11.43 11.21 -6.22
C ASP A 42 12.85 10.61 -6.25
N ASN A 43 12.94 9.33 -5.93
CA ASN A 43 14.21 8.59 -5.90
C ASN A 43 14.61 8.01 -7.26
N ARG A 44 13.78 8.20 -8.30
CA ARG A 44 14.00 7.65 -9.66
C ARG A 44 14.20 6.13 -9.66
N ALA A 45 13.55 5.43 -8.74
CA ALA A 45 13.52 3.98 -8.69
C ALA A 45 12.56 3.41 -9.73
N ASP A 46 12.64 2.10 -9.97
CA ASP A 46 11.73 1.39 -10.88
C ASP A 46 10.32 1.27 -10.31
N ALA A 47 10.23 1.02 -9.01
CA ALA A 47 8.98 0.88 -8.31
C ALA A 47 8.93 1.74 -7.05
N VAL A 48 7.72 2.03 -6.61
CA VAL A 48 7.44 2.65 -5.31
C VAL A 48 6.47 1.79 -4.51
N MET A 49 6.80 1.54 -3.26
CA MET A 49 5.93 0.86 -2.32
C MET A 49 5.14 1.91 -1.54
N VAL A 50 3.87 2.06 -1.92
CA VAL A 50 2.95 3.01 -1.25
C VAL A 50 2.24 2.26 -0.13
N TYR A 51 2.45 2.67 1.11
CA TYR A 51 1.82 2.03 2.27
C TYR A 51 0.79 2.93 2.95
N GLY A 52 0.06 2.35 3.90
CA GLY A 52 -0.98 3.04 4.65
C GLY A 52 -2.28 3.21 3.87
N VAL A 53 -3.10 2.18 3.83
CA VAL A 53 -4.44 2.22 3.20
C VAL A 53 -5.43 3.00 4.05
N GLY A 54 -5.08 3.25 5.32
CA GLY A 54 -5.95 3.85 6.32
C GLY A 54 -6.74 2.76 7.07
N GLY A 55 -6.62 2.65 8.27
CA GLY A 55 -7.27 1.83 9.29
C GLY A 55 -7.05 2.50 10.63
N ASN A 56 -6.29 3.62 10.61
CA ASN A 56 -6.10 4.49 11.75
C ASN A 56 -6.90 5.79 11.56
N PRO A 57 -8.09 5.90 12.16
CA PRO A 57 -8.96 7.07 12.04
C PRO A 57 -8.35 8.33 12.67
N SER A 58 -7.34 8.17 13.53
CA SER A 58 -6.62 9.28 14.17
C SER A 58 -5.48 9.82 13.31
N ASP A 59 -5.05 9.11 12.28
CA ASP A 59 -3.97 9.56 11.40
C ASP A 59 -4.45 10.61 10.40
N LYS A 60 -4.28 11.87 10.75
CA LYS A 60 -4.53 13.02 9.89
C LYS A 60 -3.29 13.49 9.12
N SER A 61 -2.19 12.78 9.20
CA SER A 61 -0.94 13.14 8.53
C SER A 61 -1.02 12.98 7.00
N ARG A 62 -1.88 12.08 6.54
CA ARG A 62 -2.12 11.82 5.12
C ARG A 62 -3.25 12.70 4.62
N LYS A 63 -2.91 13.67 3.77
CA LYS A 63 -3.87 14.61 3.19
C LYS A 63 -4.68 14.02 2.03
N LEU A 64 -4.10 13.05 1.33
CA LEU A 64 -4.71 12.39 0.18
C LEU A 64 -5.11 10.97 0.51
N SER A 65 -6.13 10.48 -0.18
CA SER A 65 -6.54 9.08 -0.14
C SER A 65 -5.41 8.15 -0.61
N PHE A 66 -5.50 6.87 -0.29
CA PHE A 66 -4.55 5.88 -0.80
C PHE A 66 -4.56 5.86 -2.34
N GLU A 67 -5.74 5.89 -2.94
CA GLU A 67 -5.98 5.87 -4.38
C GLU A 67 -5.32 7.08 -5.07
N ASP A 68 -5.48 8.27 -4.51
CA ASP A 68 -4.87 9.49 -5.07
C ASP A 68 -3.35 9.46 -4.98
N ARG A 69 -2.81 8.89 -3.89
CA ARG A 69 -1.36 8.72 -3.73
C ARG A 69 -0.81 7.72 -4.75
N VAL A 70 -1.44 6.57 -4.92
CA VAL A 70 -1.11 5.59 -5.95
C VAL A 70 -1.16 6.23 -7.34
N LYS A 71 -2.26 6.92 -7.65
CA LYS A 71 -2.44 7.61 -8.94
C LYS A 71 -1.31 8.59 -9.22
N SER A 72 -0.90 9.38 -8.23
CA SER A 72 0.16 10.39 -8.39
C SER A 72 1.51 9.80 -8.80
N TRP A 73 1.82 8.60 -8.32
CA TRP A 73 3.04 7.86 -8.68
C TRP A 73 2.90 7.18 -10.04
N LYS A 74 1.74 6.57 -10.33
CA LYS A 74 1.47 5.94 -11.64
C LYS A 74 1.58 6.91 -12.80
N GLU A 75 1.10 8.15 -12.63
CA GLU A 75 1.20 9.21 -13.63
C GLU A 75 2.65 9.62 -13.95
N ARG A 76 3.60 9.20 -13.13
CA ARG A 76 5.05 9.37 -13.32
C ARG A 76 5.74 8.13 -13.88
N GLY A 77 4.99 7.09 -14.20
CA GLY A 77 5.51 5.86 -14.79
C GLY A 77 6.06 4.84 -13.80
N TYR A 78 5.84 5.05 -12.49
CA TYR A 78 6.26 4.08 -11.47
C TYR A 78 5.41 2.82 -11.50
N ILE A 79 6.06 1.68 -11.29
CA ILE A 79 5.41 0.43 -10.90
C ILE A 79 5.02 0.58 -9.43
N ILE A 80 3.79 0.20 -9.08
CA ILE A 80 3.27 0.42 -7.74
C ILE A 80 3.25 -0.89 -6.97
N HIS A 81 3.97 -0.91 -5.87
CA HIS A 81 3.91 -1.96 -4.87
C HIS A 81 3.12 -1.48 -3.65
N PHE A 82 2.57 -2.43 -2.91
CA PHE A 82 1.95 -2.21 -1.60
C PHE A 82 2.48 -3.23 -0.61
N MET A 83 2.62 -2.83 0.64
CA MET A 83 3.05 -3.69 1.73
C MET A 83 2.13 -3.54 2.93
N THR A 84 1.81 -4.65 3.56
CA THR A 84 1.08 -4.69 4.83
C THR A 84 1.57 -5.87 5.66
N GLY A 85 1.61 -5.71 6.98
CA GLY A 85 1.83 -6.82 7.89
C GLY A 85 0.61 -7.74 7.96
N ILE A 86 0.82 -9.03 8.19
CA ILE A 86 -0.27 -9.98 8.45
C ILE A 86 -0.47 -10.29 9.92
N ALA A 87 0.51 -9.96 10.76
CA ALA A 87 0.42 -10.08 12.21
C ALA A 87 0.31 -8.72 12.91
N TRP A 88 0.49 -7.61 12.19
CA TRP A 88 0.37 -6.25 12.70
C TRP A 88 0.14 -5.26 11.54
N GLY A 89 -0.30 -4.04 11.84
CA GLY A 89 -0.51 -3.02 10.81
C GLY A 89 -1.40 -1.86 11.29
N GLU A 90 -1.92 -1.07 10.35
CA GLU A 90 -2.84 0.03 10.63
C GLU A 90 -4.28 -0.49 10.73
N TYR A 91 -4.57 -1.27 11.76
CA TYR A 91 -5.83 -2.00 11.93
C TYR A 91 -6.66 -1.51 13.11
N GLN A 92 -6.48 -0.26 13.54
CA GLN A 92 -7.24 0.32 14.66
C GLN A 92 -8.75 0.28 14.42
N ASP A 93 -9.21 0.49 13.20
CA ASP A 93 -10.64 0.44 12.85
C ASP A 93 -11.24 -0.95 13.06
N TYR A 94 -10.46 -2.01 12.80
CA TYR A 94 -10.84 -3.38 13.10
C TYR A 94 -10.97 -3.61 14.59
N PHE A 95 -9.90 -3.34 15.34
CA PHE A 95 -9.85 -3.63 16.76
C PHE A 95 -10.81 -2.79 17.59
N THR A 96 -11.15 -1.59 17.16
CA THR A 96 -12.01 -0.63 17.89
C THR A 96 -13.46 -0.60 17.41
N GLY A 97 -13.87 -1.58 16.62
CA GLY A 97 -15.26 -1.77 16.21
C GLY A 97 -15.76 -0.82 15.12
N GLN A 98 -14.87 -0.13 14.42
CA GLN A 98 -15.27 0.77 13.33
C GLN A 98 -15.49 0.02 12.00
N TRP A 99 -15.05 -1.23 11.93
CA TRP A 99 -15.23 -2.09 10.79
C TRP A 99 -16.66 -2.66 10.71
N ASP A 100 -17.06 -3.38 11.74
CA ASP A 100 -18.31 -4.15 11.77
C ASP A 100 -19.17 -3.91 13.01
N GLY A 101 -18.79 -2.94 13.84
CA GLY A 101 -19.46 -2.60 15.09
C GLY A 101 -19.02 -3.44 16.30
N LYS A 102 -18.03 -4.33 16.15
CA LYS A 102 -17.53 -5.21 17.20
C LYS A 102 -16.07 -4.92 17.51
N TRP A 103 -15.72 -4.97 18.79
CA TRP A 103 -14.33 -4.93 19.23
C TRP A 103 -13.70 -6.31 19.04
N HIS A 104 -12.50 -6.37 18.44
CA HIS A 104 -11.78 -7.60 18.15
C HIS A 104 -10.46 -7.73 18.94
N LEU A 105 -10.33 -7.09 20.09
CA LEU A 105 -9.12 -7.14 20.91
C LEU A 105 -8.82 -8.55 21.43
N ASP A 106 -9.83 -9.41 21.53
CA ASP A 106 -9.73 -10.83 21.88
C ASP A 106 -9.03 -11.67 20.79
N GLU A 107 -8.91 -11.17 19.58
CA GLU A 107 -8.15 -11.80 18.49
C GLU A 107 -6.66 -11.43 18.53
N GLY A 108 -6.22 -10.66 19.51
CA GLY A 108 -4.81 -10.35 19.74
C GLY A 108 -4.05 -11.52 20.35
N GLN A 109 -2.74 -11.54 20.13
CA GLN A 109 -1.84 -12.47 20.81
C GLN A 109 -1.76 -12.14 22.30
N VAL A 110 -1.87 -13.16 23.15
CA VAL A 110 -1.90 -13.03 24.60
C VAL A 110 -0.87 -13.93 25.23
N THR A 111 -0.21 -13.45 26.27
CA THR A 111 0.74 -14.22 27.09
C THR A 111 0.00 -15.20 28.03
N GLN A 112 0.75 -16.13 28.63
CA GLN A 112 0.21 -17.04 29.65
C GLN A 112 -0.38 -16.32 30.86
N ALA A 113 0.11 -15.13 31.18
CA ALA A 113 -0.41 -14.30 32.28
C ALA A 113 -1.69 -13.53 31.89
N GLY A 114 -2.12 -13.60 30.63
CA GLY A 114 -3.29 -12.89 30.13
C GLY A 114 -3.00 -11.51 29.56
N ASP A 115 -1.71 -11.11 29.46
CA ASP A 115 -1.33 -9.80 28.94
C ASP A 115 -1.38 -9.79 27.40
N THR A 116 -2.03 -8.79 26.83
CA THR A 116 -2.02 -8.57 25.38
C THR A 116 -0.63 -8.14 24.90
N ILE A 117 -0.16 -8.72 23.81
CA ILE A 117 1.10 -8.36 23.17
C ILE A 117 0.82 -7.27 22.14
N TRP A 118 1.18 -6.05 22.49
CA TRP A 118 0.92 -4.88 21.66
C TRP A 118 2.02 -4.64 20.64
N HIS A 119 1.65 -4.41 19.39
CA HIS A 119 2.49 -3.81 18.36
C HIS A 119 2.50 -2.28 18.49
N GLY A 120 1.33 -1.68 18.67
CA GLY A 120 1.16 -0.25 18.81
C GLY A 120 -0.12 0.13 19.54
N HIS A 121 -0.44 1.42 19.55
CA HIS A 121 -1.64 1.90 20.24
C HIS A 121 -2.90 1.27 19.64
N MET A 122 -3.64 0.53 20.46
CA MET A 122 -4.87 -0.18 20.09
C MET A 122 -4.70 -1.17 18.91
N VAL A 123 -3.50 -1.64 18.68
CA VAL A 123 -3.20 -2.69 17.69
C VAL A 123 -2.36 -3.77 18.39
N PRO A 124 -2.95 -4.89 18.81
CA PRO A 124 -2.20 -6.05 19.25
C PRO A 124 -1.53 -6.74 18.06
N TYR A 125 -0.53 -7.58 18.32
CA TYR A 125 -0.17 -8.62 17.35
C TYR A 125 -1.35 -9.58 17.18
N ILE A 126 -1.65 -9.93 15.94
CA ILE A 126 -2.90 -10.58 15.55
C ILE A 126 -2.73 -12.09 15.54
N VAL A 127 -3.77 -12.79 15.96
CA VAL A 127 -4.00 -14.18 15.58
C VAL A 127 -4.84 -14.16 14.29
N PRO A 128 -4.38 -14.76 13.18
CA PRO A 128 -5.11 -14.75 11.91
C PRO A 128 -6.41 -15.55 12.01
N SER A 129 -7.47 -14.89 12.46
CA SER A 129 -8.83 -15.40 12.49
C SER A 129 -9.50 -15.27 11.12
N GLU A 130 -10.61 -15.97 10.91
CA GLU A 130 -11.43 -15.79 9.70
C GLU A 130 -12.01 -14.37 9.62
N ASN A 131 -12.37 -13.76 10.74
CA ASN A 131 -12.85 -12.39 10.79
C ASN A 131 -11.78 -11.41 10.33
N PHE A 132 -10.56 -11.55 10.89
CA PHE A 132 -9.44 -10.70 10.47
C PHE A 132 -9.07 -10.89 8.99
N LEU A 133 -9.07 -12.13 8.51
CA LEU A 133 -8.81 -12.41 7.09
C LEU A 133 -9.87 -11.79 6.18
N SER A 134 -11.13 -11.79 6.59
CA SER A 134 -12.21 -11.12 5.86
C SER A 134 -12.01 -9.61 5.82
N TYR A 135 -11.70 -9.02 6.97
CA TYR A 135 -11.34 -7.60 7.05
C TYR A 135 -10.16 -7.24 6.16
N LEU A 136 -9.05 -7.98 6.28
CA LEU A 136 -7.83 -7.74 5.49
C LEU A 136 -8.11 -7.81 3.98
N LYS A 137 -8.89 -8.82 3.57
CA LYS A 137 -9.29 -9.01 2.17
C LYS A 137 -10.09 -7.82 1.64
N GLU A 138 -11.08 -7.35 2.39
CA GLU A 138 -12.00 -6.31 1.92
C GLU A 138 -11.40 -4.91 2.05
N ARG A 139 -10.81 -4.60 3.19
CA ARG A 139 -10.33 -3.24 3.52
C ARG A 139 -8.95 -2.93 2.96
N HIS A 140 -8.11 -3.94 2.78
CA HIS A 140 -6.75 -3.76 2.29
C HIS A 140 -6.57 -4.37 0.89
N VAL A 141 -6.65 -5.69 0.75
CA VAL A 141 -6.29 -6.38 -0.49
C VAL A 141 -7.15 -5.91 -1.67
N LYS A 142 -8.47 -5.98 -1.52
CA LYS A 142 -9.39 -5.54 -2.58
C LYS A 142 -9.16 -4.07 -2.94
N ARG A 143 -9.05 -3.21 -1.96
CA ARG A 143 -8.86 -1.77 -2.17
C ARG A 143 -7.58 -1.44 -2.91
N VAL A 144 -6.47 -2.11 -2.60
CA VAL A 144 -5.19 -1.86 -3.28
C VAL A 144 -5.19 -2.41 -4.70
N ILE A 145 -5.87 -3.53 -4.95
CA ILE A 145 -6.08 -4.07 -6.30
C ILE A 145 -6.90 -3.08 -7.13
N ASP A 146 -8.01 -2.60 -6.58
CA ASP A 146 -8.90 -1.65 -7.26
C ASP A 146 -8.18 -0.31 -7.55
N ALA A 147 -7.25 0.12 -6.70
CA ALA A 147 -6.38 1.27 -6.95
C ALA A 147 -5.33 1.03 -8.04
N GLY A 148 -5.17 -0.21 -8.49
CA GLY A 148 -4.26 -0.59 -9.56
C GLY A 148 -2.82 -0.79 -9.10
N VAL A 149 -2.62 -1.30 -7.89
CA VAL A 149 -1.32 -1.75 -7.40
C VAL A 149 -0.87 -2.98 -8.18
N ASP A 150 0.41 -3.05 -8.52
CA ASP A 150 0.99 -4.10 -9.37
C ASP A 150 1.45 -5.34 -8.59
N ALA A 151 1.87 -5.15 -7.31
CA ALA A 151 2.25 -6.25 -6.43
C ALA A 151 1.94 -5.93 -4.97
N ILE A 152 1.50 -6.95 -4.22
CA ILE A 152 1.22 -6.86 -2.79
C ILE A 152 2.23 -7.74 -2.05
N PHE A 153 2.92 -7.14 -1.08
CA PHE A 153 3.83 -7.81 -0.17
C PHE A 153 3.16 -7.92 1.19
N MET A 154 3.03 -9.14 1.67
CA MET A 154 2.57 -9.43 3.02
C MET A 154 3.78 -9.82 3.85
N GLU A 155 4.02 -9.08 4.91
CA GLU A 155 5.22 -9.25 5.73
C GLU A 155 4.88 -9.67 7.16
N GLU A 156 5.91 -10.18 7.83
CA GLU A 156 5.95 -10.44 9.26
C GLU A 156 4.77 -11.25 9.80
N PRO A 157 4.67 -12.55 9.41
CA PRO A 157 3.76 -13.48 10.09
C PRO A 157 4.34 -13.82 11.47
N GLU A 158 4.33 -12.84 12.39
CA GLU A 158 4.99 -12.96 13.68
C GLU A 158 4.09 -13.61 14.73
N PHE A 159 4.62 -14.69 15.32
CA PHE A 159 4.12 -15.23 16.57
C PHE A 159 5.20 -15.13 17.63
N TRP A 160 4.91 -14.38 18.67
CA TRP A 160 5.84 -14.25 19.78
C TRP A 160 5.94 -15.56 20.57
N ALA A 161 7.16 -15.95 20.94
CA ALA A 161 7.41 -17.20 21.69
C ALA A 161 6.62 -17.30 23.02
N ARG A 162 6.19 -16.15 23.58
CA ARG A 162 5.39 -16.03 24.79
C ARG A 162 3.87 -15.92 24.51
N ALA A 163 3.45 -15.97 23.24
CA ALA A 163 2.05 -15.88 22.81
C ALA A 163 1.40 -17.27 22.73
N GLY A 164 0.15 -17.33 22.25
CA GLY A 164 -0.58 -18.58 22.01
C GLY A 164 -1.59 -18.93 23.11
N TYR A 165 -1.93 -17.99 23.97
CA TYR A 165 -2.86 -18.21 25.07
C TYR A 165 -4.20 -17.47 24.91
N SER A 166 -4.42 -16.78 23.80
CA SER A 166 -5.73 -16.18 23.48
C SER A 166 -6.77 -17.27 23.16
N GLU A 167 -8.04 -16.99 23.41
CA GLU A 167 -9.13 -17.92 23.09
C GLU A 167 -9.20 -18.18 21.57
N SER A 168 -8.92 -17.19 20.76
CA SER A 168 -8.89 -17.29 19.29
C SER A 168 -7.73 -18.15 18.76
N PHE A 169 -6.72 -18.45 19.61
CA PHE A 169 -5.60 -19.32 19.23
C PHE A 169 -5.86 -20.80 19.57
N LYS A 170 -6.73 -21.08 20.55
CA LYS A 170 -7.08 -22.44 21.00
C LYS A 170 -8.06 -23.11 20.05
#